data_cad51ddf47cb27a2cc2cc62b4e54c601
#
_entry.id   cad51ddf47cb27a2cc2cc62b4e54c601
#
_cell.length_a   1.000
_cell.length_b   1.000
_cell.length_c   1.000
_cell.angle_alpha   90.00
_cell.angle_beta   90.00
_cell.angle_gamma   90.00
#
_symmetry.space_group_name_H-M   'P 1'
#
loop_
_entity.id
_entity.type
_entity.pdbx_description
1 polymer ?
#
loop_
_entity_poly.entity_id
_entity_poly.type
_entity_poly.pdbx_seq_one_letter_code
_entity_poly.pdbx_strand_id
1 'polypeptide(L)'
;AAQDAAFTINGISIASDSNIVNDAVPGLQLTLTQQTTSPTTVTITEDRATMVENIQGFVDAYNEVIDYIDTNSVYNSDAGIRAPFVGESGVQRVASGLASAITAQYSSGSAINALSLLGISTDSSGNLEFDTEDFGAALDDHYDEVEAMFTSDDGFAAALLGTTDTQGLIDVY
;
A
#
# COMPACT_ATOMS: atom_id res chain seq x y z
N ALA A 1 15.05 -38.43 26.55
CA ALA A 1 14.63 -37.18 27.15
C ALA A 1 14.50 -36.16 26.04
N ALA A 2 13.48 -35.30 26.08
CA ALA A 2 13.41 -34.16 25.19
C ALA A 2 14.58 -33.23 25.52
N GLN A 3 15.15 -32.58 24.53
CA GLN A 3 16.20 -31.59 24.69
C GLN A 3 15.71 -30.27 24.08
N ASP A 4 16.10 -29.16 24.69
CA ASP A 4 15.84 -27.82 24.19
C ASP A 4 16.60 -27.63 22.87
N ALA A 5 16.02 -26.84 21.98
CA ALA A 5 16.68 -26.43 20.75
C ALA A 5 17.82 -25.47 21.11
N ALA A 6 19.03 -25.76 20.66
CA ALA A 6 20.21 -24.91 20.86
C ALA A 6 20.79 -24.51 19.51
N PHE A 7 20.94 -23.19 19.28
CA PHE A 7 21.45 -22.64 18.04
C PHE A 7 22.18 -21.32 18.26
N THR A 8 22.83 -20.79 17.25
CA THR A 8 23.53 -19.50 17.32
C THR A 8 23.05 -18.57 16.22
N ILE A 9 22.86 -17.29 16.55
CA ILE A 9 22.61 -16.22 15.58
C ILE A 9 23.74 -15.20 15.71
N ASN A 10 24.47 -14.95 14.63
CA ASN A 10 25.62 -14.03 14.61
C ASN A 10 26.64 -14.30 15.72
N GLY A 11 26.83 -15.58 16.09
CA GLY A 11 27.76 -15.99 17.15
C GLY A 11 27.18 -15.95 18.57
N ILE A 12 25.94 -15.50 18.76
CA ILE A 12 25.24 -15.48 20.05
C ILE A 12 24.49 -16.80 20.24
N SER A 13 24.76 -17.52 21.33
CA SER A 13 24.08 -18.78 21.66
C SER A 13 22.70 -18.52 22.23
N ILE A 14 21.70 -19.20 21.67
CA ILE A 14 20.30 -19.14 22.09
C ILE A 14 19.83 -20.57 22.39
N ALA A 15 19.04 -20.72 23.46
CA ALA A 15 18.36 -21.96 23.81
C ALA A 15 16.84 -21.70 23.85
N SER A 16 16.04 -22.61 23.30
CA SER A 16 14.58 -22.53 23.31
C SER A 16 14.00 -23.91 23.66
N ASP A 17 12.93 -23.95 24.42
CA ASP A 17 12.14 -25.14 24.74
C ASP A 17 11.28 -25.60 23.52
N SER A 18 11.23 -24.80 22.47
CA SER A 18 10.49 -25.04 21.21
C SER A 18 11.39 -24.98 20.00
N ASN A 19 11.05 -25.77 18.96
CA ASN A 19 11.65 -25.64 17.64
C ASN A 19 11.07 -24.47 16.82
N ILE A 20 10.01 -23.80 17.30
CA ILE A 20 9.47 -22.58 16.72
C ILE A 20 9.84 -21.43 17.65
N VAL A 21 10.69 -20.54 17.17
CA VAL A 21 11.28 -19.44 17.95
C VAL A 21 10.85 -18.12 17.31
N ASN A 22 10.13 -17.29 18.10
CA ASN A 22 9.53 -16.02 17.60
C ASN A 22 10.25 -14.78 18.13
N ASP A 23 11.14 -14.93 19.11
CA ASP A 23 11.72 -13.85 19.90
C ASP A 23 13.23 -13.71 19.75
N ALA A 24 13.86 -14.55 18.93
CA ALA A 24 15.30 -14.50 18.70
C ALA A 24 15.76 -13.33 17.84
N VAL A 25 14.91 -12.92 16.87
CA VAL A 25 15.08 -11.74 16.03
C VAL A 25 13.73 -11.05 15.90
N PRO A 26 13.60 -9.76 16.22
CA PRO A 26 12.35 -9.03 16.08
C PRO A 26 11.74 -9.17 14.67
N GLY A 27 10.47 -9.50 14.59
CA GLY A 27 9.75 -9.67 13.34
C GLY A 27 10.01 -10.97 12.58
N LEU A 28 10.84 -11.89 13.12
CA LEU A 28 11.18 -13.14 12.44
C LEU A 28 10.77 -14.36 13.27
N GLN A 29 10.01 -15.27 12.67
CA GLN A 29 9.76 -16.61 13.22
C GLN A 29 10.75 -17.60 12.61
N LEU A 30 11.53 -18.29 13.45
CA LEU A 30 12.44 -19.35 13.03
C LEU A 30 11.81 -20.71 13.32
N THR A 31 11.75 -21.59 12.34
CA THR A 31 11.38 -23.00 12.49
C THR A 31 12.63 -23.85 12.30
N LEU A 32 13.09 -24.47 13.40
CA LEU A 32 14.28 -25.32 13.42
C LEU A 32 13.86 -26.75 13.05
N THR A 33 14.20 -27.18 11.84
CA THR A 33 13.77 -28.48 11.31
C THR A 33 14.83 -29.58 11.51
N GLN A 34 16.11 -29.21 11.57
CA GLN A 34 17.22 -30.16 11.74
C GLN A 34 18.48 -29.46 12.24
N GLN A 35 19.39 -30.25 12.78
CA GLN A 35 20.72 -29.77 13.16
C GLN A 35 21.57 -29.52 11.89
N THR A 36 22.23 -28.34 11.83
CA THR A 36 23.14 -28.00 10.76
C THR A 36 24.59 -28.32 11.12
N THR A 37 25.39 -28.69 10.14
CA THR A 37 26.84 -28.98 10.31
C THR A 37 27.69 -27.76 9.95
N SER A 38 27.12 -26.75 9.34
CA SER A 38 27.74 -25.47 8.95
C SER A 38 26.77 -24.32 9.13
N PRO A 39 27.25 -23.09 9.31
CA PRO A 39 26.40 -21.92 9.35
C PRO A 39 25.55 -21.77 8.09
N THR A 40 24.29 -21.39 8.27
CA THR A 40 23.35 -21.04 7.19
C THR A 40 23.13 -19.54 7.23
N THR A 41 23.25 -18.88 6.08
CA THR A 41 22.92 -17.46 5.95
C THR A 41 21.43 -17.33 5.65
N VAL A 42 20.72 -16.53 6.45
CA VAL A 42 19.35 -16.10 6.18
C VAL A 42 19.42 -14.66 5.69
N THR A 43 18.91 -14.42 4.51
CA THR A 43 18.79 -13.06 3.95
C THR A 43 17.32 -12.64 4.02
N ILE A 44 17.09 -11.49 4.60
CA ILE A 44 15.77 -10.85 4.62
C ILE A 44 15.80 -9.75 3.56
N THR A 45 14.89 -9.80 2.62
CA THR A 45 14.73 -8.79 1.58
C THR A 45 13.29 -8.30 1.58
N GLU A 46 13.09 -7.09 1.11
CA GLU A 46 11.76 -6.52 0.90
C GLU A 46 11.01 -7.35 -0.14
N ASP A 47 9.74 -7.58 0.09
CA ASP A 47 8.85 -8.24 -0.89
C ASP A 47 8.26 -7.20 -1.84
N ARG A 48 9.10 -6.70 -2.74
CA ARG A 48 8.72 -5.69 -3.74
C ARG A 48 7.64 -6.17 -4.69
N ALA A 49 7.59 -7.47 -4.98
CA ALA A 49 6.57 -8.04 -5.85
C ALA A 49 5.17 -7.87 -5.24
N THR A 50 5.02 -8.21 -3.97
CA THR A 50 3.76 -7.99 -3.24
C THR A 50 3.41 -6.50 -3.11
N MET A 51 4.41 -5.61 -2.94
CA MET A 51 4.16 -4.15 -2.94
C MET A 51 3.59 -3.68 -4.28
N VAL A 52 4.19 -4.07 -5.40
CA VAL A 52 3.71 -3.76 -6.75
C VAL A 52 2.29 -4.30 -6.98
N GLU A 53 2.02 -5.56 -6.62
CA GLU A 53 0.69 -6.15 -6.73
C GLU A 53 -0.37 -5.39 -5.93
N ASN A 54 -0.05 -4.96 -4.71
CA ASN A 54 -0.96 -4.20 -3.86
C ASN A 54 -1.26 -2.81 -4.45
N ILE A 55 -0.24 -2.09 -4.94
CA ILE A 55 -0.43 -0.79 -5.60
C ILE A 55 -1.24 -0.96 -6.89
N GLN A 56 -0.94 -1.96 -7.72
CA GLN A 56 -1.73 -2.24 -8.91
C GLN A 56 -3.20 -2.55 -8.56
N GLY A 57 -3.44 -3.35 -7.52
CA GLY A 57 -4.79 -3.62 -7.04
C GLY A 57 -5.55 -2.38 -6.58
N PHE A 58 -4.86 -1.43 -5.95
CA PHE A 58 -5.43 -0.12 -5.62
C PHE A 58 -5.78 0.69 -6.88
N VAL A 59 -4.86 0.76 -7.85
CA VAL A 59 -5.06 1.47 -9.13
C VAL A 59 -6.27 0.89 -9.89
N ASP A 60 -6.34 -0.43 -9.98
CA ASP A 60 -7.45 -1.12 -10.65
C ASP A 60 -8.79 -0.82 -9.97
N ALA A 61 -8.85 -0.92 -8.64
CA ALA A 61 -10.06 -0.63 -7.87
C ALA A 61 -10.51 0.84 -7.98
N TYR A 62 -9.55 1.78 -8.00
CA TYR A 62 -9.85 3.20 -8.24
C TYR A 62 -10.47 3.40 -9.62
N ASN A 63 -9.84 2.82 -10.65
CA ASN A 63 -10.31 2.94 -12.03
C ASN A 63 -11.71 2.34 -12.20
N GLU A 64 -12.01 1.20 -11.57
CA GLU A 64 -13.37 0.62 -11.57
C GLU A 64 -14.40 1.59 -10.99
N VAL A 65 -14.07 2.32 -9.93
CA VAL A 65 -14.97 3.33 -9.33
C VAL A 65 -15.19 4.51 -10.26
N ILE A 66 -14.12 5.04 -10.87
CA ILE A 66 -14.22 6.17 -11.83
C ILE A 66 -15.04 5.77 -13.05
N ASP A 67 -14.73 4.63 -13.66
CA ASP A 67 -15.46 4.09 -14.82
C ASP A 67 -16.95 3.85 -14.51
N TYR A 68 -17.25 3.35 -13.30
CA TYR A 68 -18.61 3.15 -12.85
C TYR A 68 -19.36 4.48 -12.70
N ILE A 69 -18.72 5.50 -12.12
CA ILE A 69 -19.28 6.84 -11.99
C ILE A 69 -19.53 7.44 -13.38
N ASP A 70 -18.54 7.38 -14.25
CA ASP A 70 -18.62 7.95 -15.60
C ASP A 70 -19.72 7.30 -16.43
N THR A 71 -19.76 5.96 -16.47
CA THR A 71 -20.78 5.20 -17.19
C THR A 71 -22.19 5.55 -16.72
N ASN A 72 -22.38 5.76 -15.41
CA ASN A 72 -23.68 6.05 -14.82
C ASN A 72 -24.01 7.55 -14.76
N SER A 73 -23.10 8.43 -15.21
CA SER A 73 -23.29 9.89 -15.26
C SER A 73 -23.61 10.43 -16.65
N VAL A 74 -23.67 9.57 -17.67
CA VAL A 74 -23.92 9.99 -19.06
C VAL A 74 -25.37 10.33 -19.29
N TYR A 75 -25.62 11.46 -19.98
CA TYR A 75 -26.90 11.82 -20.55
C TYR A 75 -26.90 11.59 -22.06
N ASN A 76 -27.70 10.64 -22.52
CA ASN A 76 -27.89 10.40 -23.97
C ASN A 76 -29.03 11.30 -24.48
N SER A 77 -28.68 12.41 -25.10
CA SER A 77 -29.64 13.40 -25.66
C SER A 77 -30.48 12.82 -26.77
N ASP A 78 -29.94 11.91 -27.62
CA ASP A 78 -30.61 11.38 -28.80
C ASP A 78 -31.71 10.38 -28.42
N ALA A 79 -31.49 9.62 -27.36
CA ALA A 79 -32.44 8.67 -26.81
C ALA A 79 -33.31 9.23 -25.66
N GLY A 80 -32.98 10.42 -25.15
CA GLY A 80 -33.65 11.01 -23.97
C GLY A 80 -33.43 10.22 -22.68
N ILE A 81 -32.39 9.36 -22.63
CA ILE A 81 -32.07 8.48 -21.51
C ILE A 81 -31.10 9.19 -20.58
N ARG A 82 -31.46 9.28 -19.31
CA ARG A 82 -30.58 9.76 -18.24
C ARG A 82 -30.06 8.56 -17.46
N ALA A 83 -28.74 8.45 -17.33
CA ALA A 83 -28.14 7.50 -16.43
C ALA A 83 -28.42 7.87 -14.94
N PRO A 84 -28.37 6.91 -14.01
CA PRO A 84 -28.80 7.11 -12.62
C PRO A 84 -28.11 8.28 -11.89
N PHE A 85 -26.85 8.59 -12.23
CA PHE A 85 -26.06 9.61 -11.52
C PHE A 85 -26.11 11.01 -12.17
N VAL A 86 -26.86 11.16 -13.25
CA VAL A 86 -26.99 12.48 -13.90
C VAL A 86 -27.66 13.49 -12.98
N GLY A 87 -26.88 14.49 -12.51
CA GLY A 87 -27.33 15.53 -11.60
C GLY A 87 -27.18 15.17 -10.11
N GLU A 88 -26.63 13.99 -9.77
CA GLU A 88 -26.39 13.58 -8.40
C GLU A 88 -25.11 14.22 -7.85
N SER A 89 -25.26 15.32 -7.10
CA SER A 89 -24.12 16.09 -6.54
C SER A 89 -23.29 15.30 -5.52
N GLY A 90 -23.88 14.30 -4.86
CA GLY A 90 -23.18 13.41 -3.93
C GLY A 90 -22.09 12.61 -4.65
N VAL A 91 -22.43 12.00 -5.78
CA VAL A 91 -21.52 11.21 -6.60
C VAL A 91 -20.37 12.07 -7.12
N GLN A 92 -20.67 13.30 -7.59
CA GLN A 92 -19.66 14.24 -8.07
C GLN A 92 -18.68 14.66 -6.95
N ARG A 93 -19.16 14.78 -5.72
CA ARG A 93 -18.29 15.07 -4.55
C ARG A 93 -17.37 13.90 -4.23
N VAL A 94 -17.87 12.67 -4.29
CA VAL A 94 -17.04 11.46 -4.11
C VAL A 94 -15.93 11.44 -5.15
N ALA A 95 -16.25 11.55 -6.43
CA ALA A 95 -15.27 11.57 -7.51
C ALA A 95 -14.22 12.68 -7.34
N SER A 96 -14.67 13.90 -7.01
CA SER A 96 -13.77 15.03 -6.77
C SER A 96 -12.90 14.84 -5.51
N GLY A 97 -13.45 14.22 -4.47
CA GLY A 97 -12.71 13.88 -3.25
C GLY A 97 -11.60 12.86 -3.51
N LEU A 98 -11.91 11.79 -4.25
CA LEU A 98 -10.93 10.79 -4.68
C LEU A 98 -9.82 11.42 -5.52
N ALA A 99 -10.18 12.20 -6.57
CA ALA A 99 -9.20 12.89 -7.41
C ALA A 99 -8.31 13.85 -6.60
N SER A 100 -8.89 14.56 -5.62
CA SER A 100 -8.14 15.45 -4.73
C SER A 100 -7.17 14.68 -3.84
N ALA A 101 -7.57 13.52 -3.31
CA ALA A 101 -6.68 12.68 -2.51
C ALA A 101 -5.51 12.15 -3.35
N ILE A 102 -5.73 11.73 -4.59
CA ILE A 102 -4.66 11.26 -5.48
C ILE A 102 -3.62 12.35 -5.78
N THR A 103 -4.08 13.59 -5.99
CA THR A 103 -3.20 14.70 -6.41
C THR A 103 -2.66 15.53 -5.25
N ALA A 104 -3.03 15.21 -4.02
CA ALA A 104 -2.57 15.93 -2.84
C ALA A 104 -1.07 15.68 -2.56
N GLN A 105 -0.51 16.58 -1.74
CA GLN A 105 0.82 16.38 -1.15
C GLN A 105 0.66 15.93 0.30
N TYR A 106 1.43 14.93 0.67
CA TYR A 106 1.47 14.29 1.98
C TYR A 106 2.84 14.47 2.63
N SER A 107 2.97 14.23 3.91
CA SER A 107 4.26 14.19 4.62
C SER A 107 5.16 15.39 4.27
N SER A 108 4.72 16.59 4.62
CA SER A 108 5.41 17.84 4.29
C SER A 108 6.90 17.81 4.69
N GLY A 109 7.78 17.97 3.71
CA GLY A 109 9.24 17.96 3.90
C GLY A 109 9.91 16.63 3.55
N SER A 110 9.16 15.58 3.20
CA SER A 110 9.67 14.32 2.65
C SER A 110 10.06 14.49 1.17
N ALA A 111 11.05 13.71 0.70
CA ALA A 111 11.41 13.64 -0.72
C ALA A 111 10.27 12.99 -1.53
N ILE A 112 9.59 11.99 -0.93
CA ILE A 112 8.39 11.36 -1.48
C ILE A 112 7.18 11.94 -0.75
N ASN A 113 6.52 12.91 -1.36
CA ASN A 113 5.36 13.59 -0.77
C ASN A 113 4.12 13.61 -1.68
N ALA A 114 4.15 12.92 -2.80
CA ALA A 114 3.03 12.80 -3.73
C ALA A 114 3.05 11.44 -4.42
N LEU A 115 1.88 10.90 -4.74
CA LEU A 115 1.76 9.61 -5.43
C LEU A 115 2.41 9.62 -6.82
N SER A 116 2.47 10.77 -7.47
CA SER A 116 3.16 10.93 -8.77
C SER A 116 4.67 10.65 -8.70
N LEU A 117 5.29 10.82 -7.54
CA LEU A 117 6.71 10.47 -7.32
C LEU A 117 6.91 8.95 -7.11
N LEU A 118 5.81 8.23 -6.94
CA LEU A 118 5.76 6.76 -6.86
C LEU A 118 5.34 6.13 -8.21
N GLY A 119 5.35 6.89 -9.30
CA GLY A 119 4.89 6.41 -10.59
C GLY A 119 3.37 6.27 -10.72
N ILE A 120 2.57 6.80 -9.78
CA ILE A 120 1.11 6.79 -9.87
C ILE A 120 0.65 8.15 -10.41
N SER A 121 0.18 8.18 -11.65
CA SER A 121 -0.27 9.39 -12.33
C SER A 121 -1.73 9.27 -12.78
N THR A 122 -2.32 10.40 -13.17
CA THR A 122 -3.71 10.45 -13.65
C THR A 122 -3.72 10.74 -15.14
N ASP A 123 -4.47 9.97 -15.91
CA ASP A 123 -4.70 10.21 -17.34
C ASP A 123 -5.71 11.34 -17.59
N SER A 124 -5.99 11.63 -18.86
CA SER A 124 -6.95 12.67 -19.26
C SER A 124 -8.42 12.35 -18.94
N SER A 125 -8.71 11.10 -18.62
CA SER A 125 -10.05 10.60 -18.24
C SER A 125 -10.25 10.57 -16.73
N GLY A 126 -9.20 10.82 -15.95
CA GLY A 126 -9.23 10.73 -14.50
C GLY A 126 -8.88 9.36 -13.96
N ASN A 127 -8.53 8.39 -14.80
CA ASN A 127 -8.05 7.08 -14.42
C ASN A 127 -6.59 7.14 -13.98
N LEU A 128 -6.18 6.23 -13.11
CA LEU A 128 -4.80 6.09 -12.66
C LEU A 128 -4.00 5.20 -13.61
N GLU A 129 -2.78 5.60 -13.85
CA GLU A 129 -1.73 4.81 -14.47
C GLU A 129 -0.64 4.54 -13.42
N PHE A 130 -0.03 3.36 -13.45
CA PHE A 130 1.03 2.97 -12.55
C PHE A 130 2.28 2.54 -13.30
N ASP A 131 3.36 3.29 -13.10
CA ASP A 131 4.68 2.96 -13.63
C ASP A 131 5.49 2.21 -12.56
N THR A 132 5.74 0.93 -12.82
CA THR A 132 6.47 0.05 -11.90
C THR A 132 7.97 0.31 -11.88
N GLU A 133 8.54 0.94 -12.92
CA GLU A 133 9.95 1.33 -12.98
C GLU A 133 10.20 2.54 -12.07
N ASP A 134 9.37 3.57 -12.16
CA ASP A 134 9.42 4.75 -11.27
C ASP A 134 9.20 4.35 -9.81
N PHE A 135 8.25 3.43 -9.55
CA PHE A 135 8.04 2.88 -8.20
C PHE A 135 9.27 2.15 -7.67
N GLY A 136 9.88 1.32 -8.52
CA GLY A 136 11.13 0.61 -8.19
C GLY A 136 12.26 1.58 -7.84
N ALA A 137 12.44 2.64 -8.61
CA ALA A 137 13.44 3.68 -8.35
C ALA A 137 13.17 4.42 -7.03
N ALA A 138 11.91 4.75 -6.74
CA ALA A 138 11.53 5.36 -5.47
C ALA A 138 11.85 4.43 -4.27
N LEU A 139 11.62 3.13 -4.38
CA LEU A 139 11.99 2.15 -3.35
C LEU A 139 13.51 2.02 -3.18
N ASP A 140 14.30 2.15 -4.26
CA ASP A 140 15.75 2.05 -4.19
C ASP A 140 16.38 3.25 -3.48
N ASP A 141 15.85 4.45 -3.72
CA ASP A 141 16.45 5.69 -3.25
C ASP A 141 15.79 6.22 -1.95
N HIS A 142 14.51 5.88 -1.70
CA HIS A 142 13.66 6.52 -0.69
C HIS A 142 12.71 5.56 0.04
N TYR A 143 13.18 4.34 0.38
CA TYR A 143 12.33 3.29 0.96
C TYR A 143 11.52 3.76 2.18
N ASP A 144 12.17 4.42 3.14
CA ASP A 144 11.53 4.86 4.38
C ASP A 144 10.43 5.91 4.13
N GLU A 145 10.63 6.79 3.14
CA GLU A 145 9.62 7.79 2.74
C GLU A 145 8.47 7.15 1.98
N VAL A 146 8.74 6.14 1.15
CA VAL A 146 7.70 5.33 0.49
C VAL A 146 6.86 4.59 1.54
N GLU A 147 7.49 3.93 2.52
CA GLU A 147 6.79 3.29 3.62
C GLU A 147 5.93 4.29 4.40
N ALA A 148 6.49 5.45 4.75
CA ALA A 148 5.79 6.49 5.49
C ALA A 148 4.56 7.03 4.74
N MET A 149 4.60 7.11 3.40
CA MET A 149 3.45 7.53 2.59
C MET A 149 2.21 6.68 2.83
N PHE A 150 2.39 5.38 3.13
CA PHE A 150 1.28 4.43 3.34
C PHE A 150 1.03 4.07 4.81
N THR A 151 1.96 4.36 5.72
CA THR A 151 1.87 3.90 7.13
C THR A 151 1.76 5.02 8.14
N SER A 152 2.15 6.27 7.79
CA SER A 152 2.10 7.40 8.72
C SER A 152 0.70 8.02 8.81
N ASP A 153 0.43 8.69 9.93
CA ASP A 153 -0.84 9.39 10.20
C ASP A 153 -1.07 10.61 9.29
N ASP A 154 -0.03 11.14 8.67
CA ASP A 154 -0.06 12.24 7.70
C ASP A 154 0.16 11.76 6.26
N GLY A 155 0.15 10.44 6.03
CA GLY A 155 0.32 9.80 4.74
C GLY A 155 -0.98 9.67 3.93
N PHE A 156 -0.83 9.20 2.69
CA PHE A 156 -1.95 8.98 1.76
C PHE A 156 -3.01 8.02 2.32
N ALA A 157 -2.59 6.88 2.89
CA ALA A 157 -3.54 5.89 3.40
C ALA A 157 -4.37 6.45 4.56
N ALA A 158 -3.77 7.23 5.45
CA ALA A 158 -4.47 7.90 6.54
C ALA A 158 -5.48 8.94 6.04
N ALA A 159 -5.11 9.72 5.02
CA ALA A 159 -6.03 10.69 4.41
C ALA A 159 -7.23 10.03 3.73
N LEU A 160 -7.04 8.84 3.15
CA LEU A 160 -8.10 8.09 2.48
C LEU A 160 -9.00 7.34 3.47
N LEU A 161 -8.41 6.62 4.42
CA LEU A 161 -9.10 5.69 5.34
C LEU A 161 -9.43 6.31 6.70
N GLY A 162 -8.77 7.40 7.08
CA GLY A 162 -8.80 7.95 8.42
C GLY A 162 -7.79 7.30 9.36
N THR A 163 -7.64 7.92 10.53
CA THR A 163 -6.83 7.42 11.64
C THR A 163 -7.71 7.30 12.88
N THR A 164 -7.17 6.81 14.00
CA THR A 164 -7.91 6.78 15.28
C THR A 164 -8.41 8.15 15.74
N ASP A 165 -7.74 9.22 15.33
CA ASP A 165 -8.01 10.60 15.77
C ASP A 165 -8.59 11.49 14.66
N THR A 166 -8.54 11.07 13.40
CA THR A 166 -9.02 11.84 12.25
C THR A 166 -9.90 11.00 11.33
N GLN A 167 -10.94 11.64 10.80
CA GLN A 167 -11.85 11.02 9.84
C GLN A 167 -11.21 11.07 8.43
N GLY A 168 -11.16 9.93 7.75
CA GLY A 168 -10.68 9.82 6.38
C GLY A 168 -11.76 10.17 5.35
N LEU A 169 -11.35 10.24 4.07
CA LEU A 169 -12.27 10.52 2.98
C LEU A 169 -13.42 9.50 2.89
N ILE A 170 -13.12 8.21 3.10
CA ILE A 170 -14.12 7.13 2.99
C ILE A 170 -15.13 7.18 4.14
N ASP A 171 -14.72 7.62 5.32
CA ASP A 171 -15.61 7.74 6.49
C ASP A 171 -16.61 8.91 6.39
N VAL A 172 -16.38 9.84 5.46
CA VAL A 172 -17.24 11.04 5.28
C VAL A 172 -18.46 10.76 4.42
N TYR A 173 -18.42 9.68 3.61
CA TYR A 173 -19.44 9.27 2.65
C TYR A 173 -20.05 7.91 2.97
#